data_015d50b23e3531715a03a17b2a4a3c76
#
_entry.id   015d50b23e3531715a03a17b2a4a3c76
#
_cell.length_a   1.000
_cell.length_b   1.000
_cell.length_c   1.000
_cell.angle_alpha   90.00
_cell.angle_beta   90.00
_cell.angle_gamma   90.00
#
_symmetry.space_group_name_H-M   'P 1'
#
loop_
_entity.id
_entity.type
_entity.pdbx_description
1 polymer ?
#
loop_
_entity_poly.entity_id
_entity_poly.type
_entity_poly.pdbx_seq_one_letter_code
_entity_poly.pdbx_strand_id
1 'polypeptide(L)'
;MLERAAARIHAGGLVAFPTETVYGLGADATSPQAVAAVFALKGRPSHNPLIIHVTGEDMAQRYAARWPARARALARAFWPGPLSIIVPRGPLIPDAVAAGGPTIAVRAPDHPLALALLFAVGRPLVGPSANPSGGVSPTTAAHVTGHWSDQQVMVLDGGACATGIESTVVFAAADDQPVRILRPGVIGPAALSAALGEPVRLPAHAPAANAPEPLASPGLLASHYAPAAPALLFTDATWPDVLARAQAGGASSPAVLLTHRPRTAPGLRILTLPADAPAYAAALYSALRQADAARPAFIAIDTPPDPADASLSPEHAAIWLAVADRLARATAPR
;
A
#
# COMPACT_ATOMS: atom_id res chain seq x y z
N MET A 1 -19.50 -13.42 12.69
CA MET A 1 -19.09 -12.38 11.72
C MET A 1 -18.20 -12.99 10.63
N LEU A 2 -17.19 -13.77 10.97
CA LEU A 2 -16.26 -14.41 10.02
C LEU A 2 -16.98 -15.34 9.01
N GLU A 3 -17.87 -16.22 9.46
CA GLU A 3 -18.67 -17.09 8.59
C GLU A 3 -19.52 -16.32 7.57
N ARG A 4 -20.13 -15.20 8.02
CA ARG A 4 -20.89 -14.32 7.13
C ARG A 4 -19.99 -13.67 6.07
N ALA A 5 -18.76 -13.27 6.45
CA ALA A 5 -17.79 -12.73 5.50
C ALA A 5 -17.35 -13.78 4.48
N ALA A 6 -17.05 -15.00 4.93
CA ALA A 6 -16.72 -16.10 4.03
C ALA A 6 -17.87 -16.45 3.08
N ALA A 7 -19.11 -16.54 3.59
CA ALA A 7 -20.30 -16.75 2.77
C ALA A 7 -20.51 -15.64 1.74
N ARG A 8 -20.25 -14.37 2.12
CA ARG A 8 -20.31 -13.24 1.19
C ARG A 8 -19.30 -13.35 0.06
N ILE A 9 -18.04 -13.73 0.37
CA ILE A 9 -17.01 -13.98 -0.64
C ILE A 9 -17.43 -15.13 -1.58
N HIS A 10 -17.92 -16.25 -1.02
CA HIS A 10 -18.39 -17.39 -1.84
C HIS A 10 -19.56 -17.03 -2.76
N ALA A 11 -20.41 -16.08 -2.35
CA ALA A 11 -21.47 -15.52 -3.17
C ALA A 11 -21.01 -14.46 -4.19
N GLY A 12 -19.69 -14.23 -4.34
CA GLY A 12 -19.11 -13.24 -5.25
C GLY A 12 -19.14 -11.80 -4.72
N GLY A 13 -19.51 -11.59 -3.44
CA GLY A 13 -19.53 -10.27 -2.81
C GLY A 13 -18.16 -9.82 -2.31
N LEU A 14 -18.10 -8.56 -1.83
CA LEU A 14 -16.88 -7.89 -1.41
C LEU A 14 -16.83 -7.77 0.12
N VAL A 15 -15.64 -7.99 0.68
CA VAL A 15 -15.35 -7.87 2.11
C VAL A 15 -14.08 -7.06 2.31
N ALA A 16 -14.13 -5.97 3.05
CA ALA A 16 -12.91 -5.30 3.51
C ALA A 16 -12.38 -6.02 4.76
N PHE A 17 -11.10 -6.33 4.76
CA PHE A 17 -10.45 -7.05 5.85
C PHE A 17 -9.17 -6.34 6.30
N PRO A 18 -8.88 -6.35 7.60
CA PRO A 18 -7.66 -5.73 8.14
C PRO A 18 -6.43 -6.55 7.76
N THR A 19 -5.32 -5.87 7.55
CA THR A 19 -3.98 -6.47 7.54
C THR A 19 -3.08 -5.65 8.45
N GLU A 20 -1.83 -6.09 8.68
CA GLU A 20 -0.85 -5.30 9.43
C GLU A 20 -0.48 -4.01 8.69
N THR A 21 -0.65 -3.96 7.37
CA THR A 21 -0.29 -2.82 6.50
C THR A 21 -1.44 -1.83 6.32
N VAL A 22 -2.47 -2.21 5.56
CA VAL A 22 -3.67 -1.40 5.26
C VAL A 22 -4.87 -2.33 5.14
N TYR A 23 -6.09 -1.82 5.24
CA TYR A 23 -7.29 -2.61 4.94
C TYR A 23 -7.33 -3.00 3.47
N GLY A 24 -7.52 -4.29 3.19
CA GLY A 24 -7.66 -4.85 1.85
C GLY A 24 -9.13 -4.98 1.45
N LEU A 25 -9.46 -4.74 0.17
CA LEU A 25 -10.77 -5.03 -0.42
C LEU A 25 -10.73 -6.44 -1.00
N GLY A 26 -11.32 -7.40 -0.28
CA GLY A 26 -11.30 -8.82 -0.57
C GLY A 26 -12.40 -9.25 -1.53
N ALA A 27 -12.01 -10.10 -2.48
CA ALA A 27 -12.90 -10.88 -3.34
C ALA A 27 -12.20 -12.19 -3.74
N ASP A 28 -12.95 -13.22 -4.13
CA ASP A 28 -12.39 -14.47 -4.62
C ASP A 28 -11.47 -14.22 -5.83
N ALA A 29 -10.17 -14.46 -5.66
CA ALA A 29 -9.17 -14.22 -6.70
C ALA A 29 -9.31 -15.17 -7.90
N THR A 30 -10.05 -16.27 -7.78
CA THR A 30 -10.29 -17.25 -8.83
C THR A 30 -11.55 -16.96 -9.65
N SER A 31 -12.38 -16.01 -9.21
CA SER A 31 -13.63 -15.62 -9.87
C SER A 31 -13.44 -14.36 -10.74
N PRO A 32 -13.52 -14.47 -12.09
CA PRO A 32 -13.45 -13.29 -12.96
C PRO A 32 -14.49 -12.22 -12.61
N GLN A 33 -15.70 -12.65 -12.22
CA GLN A 33 -16.81 -11.75 -11.87
C GLN A 33 -16.53 -11.00 -10.57
N ALA A 34 -16.01 -11.67 -9.53
CA ALA A 34 -15.66 -11.05 -8.26
C ALA A 34 -14.47 -10.07 -8.43
N VAL A 35 -13.48 -10.44 -9.25
CA VAL A 35 -12.35 -9.55 -9.62
C VAL A 35 -12.87 -8.32 -10.36
N ALA A 36 -13.76 -8.47 -11.35
CA ALA A 36 -14.34 -7.35 -12.07
C ALA A 36 -15.13 -6.39 -11.16
N ALA A 37 -15.84 -6.94 -10.15
CA ALA A 37 -16.55 -6.13 -9.15
C ALA A 37 -15.60 -5.26 -8.32
N VAL A 38 -14.39 -5.76 -7.99
CA VAL A 38 -13.34 -4.96 -7.31
C VAL A 38 -12.87 -3.80 -8.19
N PHE A 39 -12.58 -4.05 -9.46
CA PHE A 39 -12.17 -2.99 -10.40
C PHE A 39 -13.25 -1.92 -10.56
N ALA A 40 -14.50 -2.35 -10.76
CA ALA A 40 -15.65 -1.45 -10.95
C ALA A 40 -15.89 -0.58 -9.71
N LEU A 41 -15.95 -1.19 -8.51
CA LEU A 41 -16.22 -0.46 -7.27
C LEU A 41 -15.13 0.57 -6.96
N LYS A 42 -13.87 0.24 -7.22
CA LYS A 42 -12.74 1.13 -6.97
C LYS A 42 -12.52 2.20 -8.05
N GLY A 43 -13.10 2.06 -9.23
CA GLY A 43 -12.68 2.82 -10.42
C GLY A 43 -11.21 2.56 -10.76
N ARG A 44 -10.75 1.30 -10.59
CA ARG A 44 -9.33 0.95 -10.79
C ARG A 44 -9.03 0.75 -12.28
N PRO A 45 -7.93 1.34 -12.79
CA PRO A 45 -7.48 1.08 -14.16
C PRO A 45 -7.12 -0.40 -14.37
N SER A 46 -7.57 -0.99 -15.49
CA SER A 46 -7.37 -2.43 -15.79
C SER A 46 -5.90 -2.83 -15.95
N HIS A 47 -5.01 -1.90 -16.30
CA HIS A 47 -3.56 -2.14 -16.40
C HIS A 47 -2.83 -2.15 -15.05
N ASN A 48 -3.53 -1.92 -13.94
CA ASN A 48 -2.96 -1.92 -12.59
C ASN A 48 -3.27 -3.25 -11.89
N PRO A 49 -2.30 -4.20 -11.79
CA PRO A 49 -2.54 -5.55 -11.28
C PRO A 49 -2.94 -5.55 -9.79
N LEU A 50 -3.40 -6.72 -9.32
CA LEU A 50 -3.81 -6.94 -7.94
C LEU A 50 -2.83 -7.87 -7.22
N ILE A 51 -2.71 -7.71 -5.89
CA ILE A 51 -2.05 -8.67 -5.02
C ILE A 51 -3.09 -9.71 -4.60
N ILE A 52 -2.75 -11.00 -4.67
CA ILE A 52 -3.54 -12.05 -4.06
C ILE A 52 -3.01 -12.36 -2.65
N HIS A 53 -3.94 -12.53 -1.71
CA HIS A 53 -3.65 -12.89 -0.34
C HIS A 53 -3.91 -14.38 -0.14
N VAL A 54 -3.00 -15.05 0.57
CA VAL A 54 -2.99 -16.49 0.81
C VAL A 54 -2.74 -16.77 2.29
N THR A 55 -3.02 -18.01 2.73
CA THR A 55 -2.73 -18.43 4.11
C THR A 55 -1.25 -18.71 4.38
N GLY A 56 -0.45 -18.91 3.32
CA GLY A 56 0.96 -19.25 3.38
C GLY A 56 1.48 -19.85 2.08
N GLU A 57 2.70 -20.42 2.16
CA GLU A 57 3.42 -20.97 0.99
C GLU A 57 2.62 -22.07 0.28
N ASP A 58 1.99 -23.00 1.01
CA ASP A 58 1.25 -24.13 0.43
C ASP A 58 0.06 -23.67 -0.43
N MET A 59 -0.67 -22.64 0.02
CA MET A 59 -1.73 -22.06 -0.80
C MET A 59 -1.13 -21.31 -1.99
N ALA A 60 -0.06 -20.53 -1.81
CA ALA A 60 0.58 -19.78 -2.88
C ALA A 60 1.03 -20.68 -4.04
N GLN A 61 1.65 -21.80 -3.74
CA GLN A 61 2.14 -22.75 -4.75
C GLN A 61 1.02 -23.31 -5.64
N ARG A 62 -0.20 -23.49 -5.12
CA ARG A 62 -1.35 -23.99 -5.92
C ARG A 62 -1.81 -23.01 -7.00
N TYR A 63 -1.51 -21.72 -6.82
CA TYR A 63 -1.97 -20.65 -7.72
C TYR A 63 -0.84 -20.01 -8.54
N ALA A 64 0.42 -20.38 -8.28
CA ALA A 64 1.56 -20.03 -9.11
C ALA A 64 1.82 -21.15 -10.13
N ALA A 65 2.23 -20.78 -11.36
CA ALA A 65 2.65 -21.76 -12.35
C ALA A 65 3.98 -22.45 -11.96
N ARG A 66 4.82 -21.74 -11.21
CA ARG A 66 6.09 -22.19 -10.65
C ARG A 66 6.36 -21.42 -9.37
N TRP A 67 7.01 -22.10 -8.40
CA TRP A 67 7.44 -21.48 -7.15
C TRP A 67 8.96 -21.48 -7.07
N PRO A 68 9.63 -20.41 -7.49
CA PRO A 68 11.10 -20.32 -7.51
C PRO A 68 11.72 -20.49 -6.12
N ALA A 69 12.98 -20.95 -6.07
CA ALA A 69 13.72 -21.15 -4.82
C ALA A 69 13.86 -19.83 -4.03
N ARG A 70 14.11 -18.72 -4.73
CA ARG A 70 14.15 -17.37 -4.12
C ARG A 70 12.81 -16.95 -3.53
N ALA A 71 11.71 -17.21 -4.21
CA ALA A 71 10.36 -16.95 -3.68
C ALA A 71 10.10 -17.75 -2.39
N ARG A 72 10.54 -19.01 -2.36
CA ARG A 72 10.46 -19.89 -1.19
C ARG A 72 11.28 -19.35 -0.02
N ALA A 73 12.53 -18.95 -0.25
CA ALA A 73 13.39 -18.40 0.78
C ALA A 73 12.79 -17.13 1.40
N LEU A 74 12.26 -16.23 0.55
CA LEU A 74 11.61 -15.00 0.99
C LEU A 74 10.30 -15.27 1.76
N ALA A 75 9.47 -16.20 1.29
CA ALA A 75 8.24 -16.57 1.98
C ALA A 75 8.53 -17.13 3.38
N ARG A 76 9.51 -18.02 3.50
CA ARG A 76 9.92 -18.58 4.81
C ARG A 76 10.48 -17.55 5.78
N ALA A 77 11.17 -16.52 5.27
CA ALA A 77 11.76 -15.48 6.10
C ALA A 77 10.75 -14.42 6.55
N PHE A 78 9.72 -14.11 5.72
CA PHE A 78 8.90 -12.92 5.91
C PHE A 78 7.38 -13.17 5.91
N TRP A 79 6.91 -14.41 5.80
CA TRP A 79 5.49 -14.73 5.89
C TRP A 79 5.15 -15.54 7.15
N PRO A 80 4.03 -15.23 7.80
CA PRO A 80 3.11 -14.10 7.52
C PRO A 80 3.79 -12.75 7.70
N GLY A 81 3.49 -11.75 6.82
CA GLY A 81 4.11 -10.44 6.95
C GLY A 81 3.97 -9.51 5.74
N PRO A 82 4.60 -8.33 5.82
CA PRO A 82 4.43 -7.24 4.86
C PRO A 82 5.32 -7.38 3.60
N LEU A 83 5.44 -8.60 3.06
CA LEU A 83 6.15 -8.89 1.81
C LEU A 83 5.22 -9.48 0.77
N SER A 84 5.12 -8.83 -0.39
CA SER A 84 4.47 -9.36 -1.59
C SER A 84 5.53 -9.85 -2.57
N ILE A 85 5.40 -11.09 -3.02
CA ILE A 85 6.37 -11.76 -3.90
C ILE A 85 5.73 -11.96 -5.26
N ILE A 86 6.36 -11.45 -6.32
CA ILE A 86 5.91 -11.65 -7.70
C ILE A 86 6.50 -12.95 -8.23
N VAL A 87 5.60 -13.83 -8.69
CA VAL A 87 5.90 -15.16 -9.22
C VAL A 87 5.13 -15.40 -10.53
N PRO A 88 5.50 -16.40 -11.36
CA PRO A 88 4.73 -16.76 -12.54
C PRO A 88 3.28 -17.13 -12.21
N ARG A 89 2.33 -16.56 -12.96
CA ARG A 89 0.89 -16.74 -12.76
C ARG A 89 0.45 -18.16 -13.14
N GLY A 90 -0.25 -18.82 -12.22
CA GLY A 90 -0.88 -20.11 -12.49
C GLY A 90 -2.21 -19.97 -13.25
N PRO A 91 -2.67 -21.04 -13.90
CA PRO A 91 -3.85 -21.02 -14.78
C PRO A 91 -5.17 -20.79 -14.04
N LEU A 92 -5.20 -20.99 -12.72
CA LEU A 92 -6.39 -20.79 -11.89
C LEU A 92 -6.67 -19.31 -11.56
N ILE A 93 -5.72 -18.41 -11.87
CA ILE A 93 -5.86 -16.98 -11.62
C ILE A 93 -6.22 -16.27 -12.94
N PRO A 94 -7.37 -15.55 -12.98
CA PRO A 94 -7.81 -14.82 -14.17
C PRO A 94 -6.79 -13.75 -14.62
N ASP A 95 -6.73 -13.49 -15.92
CA ASP A 95 -5.83 -12.50 -16.53
C ASP A 95 -5.99 -11.10 -15.92
N ALA A 96 -7.21 -10.74 -15.57
CA ALA A 96 -7.50 -9.43 -14.97
C ALA A 96 -6.74 -9.18 -13.65
N VAL A 97 -6.45 -10.21 -12.86
CA VAL A 97 -5.64 -10.08 -11.62
C VAL A 97 -4.21 -9.63 -11.94
N ALA A 98 -3.66 -10.13 -13.03
CA ALA A 98 -2.31 -9.84 -13.51
C ALA A 98 -2.26 -8.68 -14.53
N ALA A 99 -3.37 -7.98 -14.77
CA ALA A 99 -3.51 -6.99 -15.83
C ALA A 99 -3.09 -7.53 -17.22
N GLY A 100 -3.37 -8.83 -17.48
CA GLY A 100 -2.95 -9.52 -18.71
C GLY A 100 -1.50 -10.01 -18.70
N GLY A 101 -0.73 -9.72 -17.65
CA GLY A 101 0.68 -10.12 -17.56
C GLY A 101 0.90 -11.59 -17.18
N PRO A 102 2.15 -12.08 -17.33
CA PRO A 102 2.51 -13.48 -17.04
C PRO A 102 2.77 -13.76 -15.55
N THR A 103 2.73 -12.75 -14.69
CA THR A 103 3.10 -12.85 -13.27
C THR A 103 2.00 -12.33 -12.35
N ILE A 104 1.99 -12.80 -11.11
CA ILE A 104 1.10 -12.35 -10.03
C ILE A 104 1.91 -11.98 -8.79
N ALA A 105 1.43 -11.00 -8.02
CA ALA A 105 1.94 -10.69 -6.70
C ALA A 105 1.15 -11.49 -5.65
N VAL A 106 1.85 -12.21 -4.77
CA VAL A 106 1.27 -13.07 -3.73
C VAL A 106 1.78 -12.63 -2.37
N ARG A 107 0.93 -12.67 -1.33
CA ARG A 107 1.28 -12.31 0.04
C ARG A 107 0.49 -13.12 1.07
N ALA A 108 1.14 -13.57 2.14
CA ALA A 108 0.46 -14.02 3.36
C ALA A 108 0.50 -12.88 4.40
N PRO A 109 -0.65 -12.24 4.73
CA PRO A 109 -0.68 -11.10 5.64
C PRO A 109 -0.51 -11.54 7.10
N ASP A 110 0.14 -10.71 7.93
CA ASP A 110 0.27 -10.95 9.36
C ASP A 110 -0.86 -10.26 10.15
N HIS A 111 -2.06 -10.81 10.02
CA HIS A 111 -3.21 -10.34 10.79
C HIS A 111 -4.17 -11.49 11.08
N PRO A 112 -4.54 -11.74 12.36
CA PRO A 112 -5.37 -12.91 12.73
C PRO A 112 -6.70 -13.00 11.98
N LEU A 113 -7.43 -11.88 11.84
CA LEU A 113 -8.71 -11.87 11.10
C LEU A 113 -8.53 -12.10 9.59
N ALA A 114 -7.44 -11.59 9.00
CA ALA A 114 -7.15 -11.84 7.59
C ALA A 114 -6.87 -13.32 7.33
N LEU A 115 -6.02 -13.92 8.14
CA LEU A 115 -5.71 -15.36 8.05
C LEU A 115 -6.94 -16.21 8.32
N ALA A 116 -7.73 -15.88 9.35
CA ALA A 116 -8.97 -16.60 9.64
C ALA A 116 -9.99 -16.51 8.49
N LEU A 117 -10.13 -15.35 7.83
CA LEU A 117 -10.96 -15.19 6.65
C LEU A 117 -10.46 -16.06 5.48
N LEU A 118 -9.14 -16.02 5.20
CA LEU A 118 -8.52 -16.82 4.15
C LEU A 118 -8.69 -18.32 4.39
N PHE A 119 -8.55 -18.78 5.65
CA PHE A 119 -8.81 -20.18 6.02
C PHE A 119 -10.29 -20.54 5.85
N ALA A 120 -11.22 -19.70 6.29
CA ALA A 120 -12.66 -19.92 6.18
C ALA A 120 -13.14 -19.96 4.72
N VAL A 121 -12.55 -19.14 3.84
CA VAL A 121 -12.84 -19.11 2.41
C VAL A 121 -12.17 -20.29 1.68
N GLY A 122 -11.00 -20.75 2.11
CA GLY A 122 -10.24 -21.84 1.48
C GLY A 122 -9.68 -21.53 0.09
N ARG A 123 -9.72 -20.26 -0.34
CA ARG A 123 -9.26 -19.74 -1.63
C ARG A 123 -8.47 -18.45 -1.44
N PRO A 124 -7.59 -18.07 -2.40
CA PRO A 124 -6.91 -16.79 -2.34
C PRO A 124 -7.90 -15.66 -2.57
N LEU A 125 -7.65 -14.53 -1.91
CA LEU A 125 -8.42 -13.31 -2.11
C LEU A 125 -7.58 -12.26 -2.83
N VAL A 126 -8.12 -11.57 -3.84
CA VAL A 126 -7.54 -10.30 -4.22
C VAL A 126 -7.71 -9.33 -3.05
N GLY A 127 -6.75 -8.43 -2.87
CA GLY A 127 -6.81 -7.49 -1.74
C GLY A 127 -6.07 -6.17 -2.03
N PRO A 128 -6.50 -5.38 -3.05
CA PRO A 128 -6.05 -4.00 -3.12
C PRO A 128 -6.54 -3.22 -1.89
N SER A 129 -5.94 -2.07 -1.59
CA SER A 129 -6.39 -1.22 -0.48
C SER A 129 -7.89 -0.89 -0.60
N ALA A 130 -8.62 -0.89 0.53
CA ALA A 130 -10.08 -0.74 0.56
C ALA A 130 -10.52 0.73 0.51
N ASN A 131 -10.18 1.45 -0.59
CA ASN A 131 -10.53 2.83 -0.92
C ASN A 131 -10.74 3.01 -2.43
N PRO A 132 -11.39 4.06 -2.91
CA PRO A 132 -11.39 4.45 -4.32
C PRO A 132 -9.96 4.59 -4.87
N SER A 133 -9.76 4.26 -6.15
CA SER A 133 -8.43 4.26 -6.78
C SER A 133 -7.76 5.62 -6.71
N GLY A 134 -6.46 5.67 -6.44
CA GLY A 134 -5.67 6.89 -6.34
C GLY A 134 -5.74 7.61 -4.98
N GLY A 135 -6.77 7.36 -4.17
CA GLY A 135 -6.94 8.00 -2.86
C GLY A 135 -6.06 7.41 -1.76
N VAL A 136 -6.10 8.05 -0.58
CA VAL A 136 -5.34 7.63 0.60
C VAL A 136 -5.81 6.27 1.09
N SER A 137 -4.89 5.33 1.32
CA SER A 137 -5.21 3.97 1.78
C SER A 137 -5.85 3.97 3.18
N PRO A 138 -6.79 3.04 3.45
CA PRO A 138 -7.45 2.94 4.75
C PRO A 138 -6.61 2.14 5.74
N THR A 139 -6.44 2.67 6.95
CA THR A 139 -5.72 2.01 8.06
C THR A 139 -6.62 1.66 9.23
N THR A 140 -7.92 1.97 9.14
CA THR A 140 -8.97 1.59 10.10
C THR A 140 -10.25 1.20 9.38
N ALA A 141 -11.15 0.48 10.05
CA ALA A 141 -12.47 0.16 9.52
C ALA A 141 -13.29 1.41 9.19
N ALA A 142 -13.20 2.45 10.02
CA ALA A 142 -13.87 3.73 9.81
C ALA A 142 -13.45 4.41 8.49
N HIS A 143 -12.19 4.26 8.07
CA HIS A 143 -11.72 4.77 6.79
C HIS A 143 -12.37 4.05 5.60
N VAL A 144 -12.77 2.79 5.76
CA VAL A 144 -13.47 2.01 4.73
C VAL A 144 -14.95 2.39 4.66
N THR A 145 -15.63 2.41 5.83
CA THR A 145 -17.07 2.73 5.91
C THR A 145 -17.38 4.17 5.52
N GLY A 146 -16.39 5.07 5.55
CA GLY A 146 -16.49 6.42 5.01
C GLY A 146 -16.59 6.50 3.48
N HIS A 147 -16.31 5.40 2.75
CA HIS A 147 -16.37 5.34 1.29
C HIS A 147 -17.54 4.51 0.77
N TRP A 148 -17.89 3.40 1.43
CA TRP A 148 -18.87 2.43 0.93
C TRP A 148 -19.85 2.01 2.01
N SER A 149 -21.10 1.78 1.59
CA SER A 149 -22.13 1.23 2.46
C SER A 149 -21.88 -0.27 2.76
N ASP A 150 -22.47 -0.78 3.84
CA ASP A 150 -22.41 -2.20 4.20
C ASP A 150 -23.00 -3.13 3.12
N GLN A 151 -23.91 -2.62 2.30
CA GLN A 151 -24.47 -3.35 1.15
C GLN A 151 -23.43 -3.55 0.06
N GLN A 152 -22.55 -2.57 -0.18
CA GLN A 152 -21.48 -2.64 -1.16
C GLN A 152 -20.30 -3.47 -0.61
N VAL A 153 -19.84 -3.19 0.61
CA VAL A 153 -18.67 -3.81 1.21
C VAL A 153 -18.95 -4.15 2.67
N MET A 154 -18.92 -5.43 3.02
CA MET A 154 -18.91 -5.84 4.43
C MET A 154 -17.53 -5.59 5.02
N VAL A 155 -17.46 -4.94 6.17
CA VAL A 155 -16.17 -4.62 6.82
C VAL A 155 -15.96 -5.54 8.03
N LEU A 156 -14.81 -6.23 8.04
CA LEU A 156 -14.27 -6.89 9.21
C LEU A 156 -13.41 -5.89 9.98
N ASP A 157 -13.86 -5.44 11.14
CA ASP A 157 -13.09 -4.54 11.98
C ASP A 157 -12.07 -5.31 12.82
N GLY A 158 -10.79 -5.05 12.58
CA GLY A 158 -9.65 -5.60 13.34
C GLY A 158 -8.80 -4.52 14.00
N GLY A 159 -9.34 -3.30 14.13
CA GLY A 159 -8.60 -2.16 14.68
C GLY A 159 -7.69 -1.46 13.66
N ALA A 160 -6.76 -0.67 14.17
CA ALA A 160 -5.81 0.07 13.35
C ALA A 160 -4.67 -0.83 12.85
N CYS A 161 -4.27 -0.63 11.59
CA CYS A 161 -3.13 -1.34 11.00
C CYS A 161 -1.81 -0.90 11.66
N ALA A 162 -1.01 -1.85 12.12
CA ALA A 162 0.22 -1.58 12.87
C ALA A 162 1.34 -0.94 12.03
N THR A 163 1.46 -1.31 10.75
CA THR A 163 2.49 -0.79 9.83
C THR A 163 2.05 0.51 9.14
N GLY A 164 0.78 0.63 8.76
CA GLY A 164 0.17 1.84 8.21
C GLY A 164 0.51 2.18 6.76
N ILE A 165 1.49 1.53 6.14
CA ILE A 165 1.84 1.65 4.72
C ILE A 165 1.89 0.28 4.06
N GLU A 166 1.76 0.24 2.73
CA GLU A 166 1.68 -1.03 1.98
C GLU A 166 2.99 -1.82 2.03
N SER A 167 2.85 -3.14 1.83
CA SER A 167 3.94 -4.12 1.78
C SER A 167 5.05 -3.77 0.80
N THR A 168 6.26 -4.23 1.10
CA THR A 168 7.33 -4.32 0.09
C THR A 168 6.90 -5.27 -1.02
N VAL A 169 7.16 -4.92 -2.28
CA VAL A 169 6.90 -5.80 -3.43
C VAL A 169 8.22 -6.15 -4.10
N VAL A 170 8.49 -7.44 -4.24
CA VAL A 170 9.71 -7.95 -4.86
C VAL A 170 9.39 -8.81 -6.08
N PHE A 171 10.21 -8.68 -7.12
CA PHE A 171 10.18 -9.57 -8.27
C PHE A 171 11.11 -10.76 -8.04
N ALA A 172 10.54 -11.96 -7.96
CA ALA A 172 11.26 -13.22 -7.77
C ALA A 172 10.69 -14.33 -8.68
N ALA A 173 10.29 -13.96 -9.91
CA ALA A 173 9.61 -14.86 -10.83
C ALA A 173 10.54 -15.89 -11.53
N ALA A 174 11.86 -15.70 -11.44
CA ALA A 174 12.84 -16.57 -12.08
C ALA A 174 14.11 -16.70 -11.22
N ASP A 175 14.70 -17.91 -11.21
CA ASP A 175 15.91 -18.17 -10.42
C ASP A 175 17.20 -17.72 -11.12
N ASP A 176 17.15 -17.42 -12.40
CA ASP A 176 18.25 -16.89 -13.23
C ASP A 176 18.33 -15.35 -13.24
N GLN A 177 17.36 -14.67 -12.62
CA GLN A 177 17.34 -13.22 -12.52
C GLN A 177 17.48 -12.76 -11.08
N PRO A 178 18.23 -11.69 -10.80
CA PRO A 178 18.34 -11.15 -9.44
C PRO A 178 16.98 -10.67 -8.92
N VAL A 179 16.74 -10.85 -7.62
CA VAL A 179 15.57 -10.29 -6.96
C VAL A 179 15.66 -8.76 -6.98
N ARG A 180 14.54 -8.11 -7.31
CA ARG A 180 14.44 -6.65 -7.38
C ARG A 180 13.25 -6.17 -6.57
N ILE A 181 13.42 -5.09 -5.82
CA ILE A 181 12.33 -4.39 -5.17
C ILE A 181 11.63 -3.55 -6.23
N LEU A 182 10.32 -3.74 -6.41
CA LEU A 182 9.49 -2.94 -7.32
C LEU A 182 8.75 -1.82 -6.57
N ARG A 183 8.40 -2.05 -5.30
CA ARG A 183 7.79 -1.06 -4.43
C ARG A 183 8.46 -1.14 -3.05
N PRO A 184 9.09 -0.07 -2.58
CA PRO A 184 9.64 -0.03 -1.23
C PRO A 184 8.51 -0.16 -0.18
N GLY A 185 8.82 -0.84 0.92
CA GLY A 185 8.00 -1.01 2.12
C GLY A 185 8.91 -1.22 3.31
N VAL A 186 8.35 -1.68 4.43
CA VAL A 186 9.13 -1.81 5.69
C VAL A 186 10.21 -2.89 5.65
N ILE A 187 10.11 -3.85 4.71
CA ILE A 187 11.18 -4.84 4.49
C ILE A 187 12.13 -4.27 3.43
N GLY A 188 13.31 -3.85 3.86
CA GLY A 188 14.30 -3.19 3.02
C GLY A 188 15.32 -4.11 2.36
N PRO A 189 16.21 -3.55 1.51
CA PRO A 189 17.23 -4.31 0.78
C PRO A 189 18.14 -5.15 1.68
N ALA A 190 18.55 -4.62 2.83
CA ALA A 190 19.45 -5.32 3.75
C ALA A 190 18.82 -6.62 4.29
N ALA A 191 17.57 -6.56 4.75
CA ALA A 191 16.84 -7.72 5.25
C ALA A 191 16.61 -8.78 4.15
N LEU A 192 16.23 -8.34 2.96
CA LEU A 192 16.04 -9.23 1.80
C LEU A 192 17.34 -9.89 1.37
N SER A 193 18.45 -9.13 1.35
CA SER A 193 19.77 -9.65 1.00
C SER A 193 20.26 -10.69 2.02
N ALA A 194 20.03 -10.44 3.31
CA ALA A 194 20.36 -11.39 4.37
C ALA A 194 19.58 -12.71 4.24
N ALA A 195 18.28 -12.64 3.91
CA ALA A 195 17.44 -13.82 3.73
C ALA A 195 17.80 -14.65 2.49
N LEU A 196 18.33 -14.01 1.44
CA LEU A 196 18.68 -14.67 0.18
C LEU A 196 20.16 -15.07 0.09
N GLY A 197 21.03 -14.49 0.91
CA GLY A 197 22.49 -14.65 0.78
C GLY A 197 23.07 -13.97 -0.47
N GLU A 198 22.30 -13.07 -1.12
CA GLU A 198 22.72 -12.34 -2.33
C GLU A 198 22.22 -10.89 -2.30
N PRO A 199 22.90 -9.94 -3.00
CA PRO A 199 22.49 -8.54 -3.01
C PRO A 199 21.12 -8.33 -3.66
N VAL A 200 20.21 -7.66 -2.96
CA VAL A 200 18.95 -7.16 -3.49
C VAL A 200 19.04 -5.66 -3.72
N ARG A 201 18.64 -5.21 -4.90
CA ARG A 201 18.78 -3.82 -5.31
C ARG A 201 17.42 -3.13 -5.42
N LEU A 202 17.42 -1.84 -5.13
CA LEU A 202 16.35 -0.94 -5.52
C LEU A 202 16.39 -0.71 -7.04
N PRO A 203 15.25 -0.44 -7.69
CA PRO A 203 15.25 -0.02 -9.07
C PRO A 203 16.03 1.30 -9.20
N ALA A 204 16.84 1.44 -10.24
CA ALA A 204 17.65 2.64 -10.48
C ALA A 204 16.80 3.91 -10.70
N HIS A 205 15.55 3.75 -11.16
CA HIS A 205 14.54 4.80 -11.28
C HIS A 205 13.15 4.16 -11.07
N ALA A 206 12.22 4.88 -10.44
CA ALA A 206 10.82 4.52 -10.52
C ALA A 206 10.41 4.54 -12.01
N PRO A 207 9.80 3.47 -12.56
CA PRO A 207 9.35 3.50 -13.95
C PRO A 207 8.39 4.66 -14.14
N ALA A 208 8.66 5.52 -15.11
CA ALA A 208 7.76 6.60 -15.48
C ALA A 208 6.45 6.00 -15.99
N ALA A 209 5.37 6.22 -15.26
CA ALA A 209 4.07 5.60 -15.49
C ALA A 209 3.27 6.32 -16.59
N ASN A 210 3.80 6.41 -17.80
CA ASN A 210 3.08 6.95 -18.96
C ASN A 210 2.91 5.92 -20.10
N ALA A 211 3.14 4.64 -19.83
CA ALA A 211 2.96 3.61 -20.84
C ALA A 211 1.59 2.90 -20.69
N PRO A 212 0.91 2.57 -21.80
CA PRO A 212 -0.29 1.72 -21.79
C PRO A 212 0.01 0.25 -21.44
N GLU A 213 1.26 -0.07 -21.08
CA GLU A 213 1.68 -1.41 -20.71
C GLU A 213 1.26 -1.79 -19.28
N PRO A 214 0.97 -3.09 -19.01
CA PRO A 214 0.66 -3.56 -17.68
C PRO A 214 1.76 -3.18 -16.69
N LEU A 215 1.36 -2.57 -15.56
CA LEU A 215 2.32 -2.24 -14.50
C LEU A 215 2.91 -3.54 -13.93
N ALA A 216 4.21 -3.56 -13.71
CA ALA A 216 4.89 -4.72 -13.14
C ALA A 216 4.45 -5.02 -11.70
N SER A 217 3.83 -4.05 -11.00
CA SER A 217 3.39 -4.15 -9.61
C SER A 217 2.30 -3.12 -9.30
N PRO A 218 1.40 -3.39 -8.32
CA PRO A 218 0.49 -2.38 -7.78
C PRO A 218 1.26 -1.22 -7.11
N GLY A 219 0.72 0.00 -7.19
CA GLY A 219 1.27 1.19 -6.52
C GLY A 219 2.38 1.90 -7.30
N LEU A 220 2.53 1.60 -8.58
CA LEU A 220 3.51 2.26 -9.47
C LEU A 220 2.91 3.43 -10.27
N LEU A 221 1.64 3.78 -10.08
CA LEU A 221 1.05 4.97 -10.69
C LEU A 221 1.80 6.23 -10.24
N ALA A 222 1.97 7.19 -11.14
CA ALA A 222 2.67 8.45 -10.84
C ALA A 222 1.97 9.22 -9.71
N SER A 223 0.64 9.39 -9.78
CA SER A 223 -0.17 9.92 -8.68
C SER A 223 -0.93 8.78 -8.01
N HIS A 224 -0.71 8.59 -6.72
CA HIS A 224 -1.33 7.56 -5.88
C HIS A 224 -1.29 7.98 -4.42
N TYR A 225 -2.14 7.43 -3.56
CA TYR A 225 -2.22 7.77 -2.12
C TYR A 225 -2.57 9.24 -1.85
N ALA A 226 -3.12 9.92 -2.85
CA ALA A 226 -3.30 11.37 -2.82
C ALA A 226 -4.58 11.77 -2.06
N PRO A 227 -4.50 12.76 -1.13
CA PRO A 227 -5.66 13.39 -0.52
C PRO A 227 -6.46 14.17 -1.58
N ALA A 228 -7.75 14.48 -1.33
CA ALA A 228 -8.56 15.26 -2.26
C ALA A 228 -8.03 16.69 -2.41
N ALA A 229 -7.59 17.30 -1.31
CA ALA A 229 -6.93 18.60 -1.32
C ALA A 229 -5.54 18.54 -1.98
N PRO A 230 -5.11 19.60 -2.68
CA PRO A 230 -3.74 19.69 -3.19
C PRO A 230 -2.72 19.49 -2.07
N ALA A 231 -1.73 18.64 -2.29
CA ALA A 231 -0.66 18.41 -1.32
C ALA A 231 0.70 18.75 -1.92
N LEU A 232 1.62 19.23 -1.09
CA LEU A 232 2.98 19.54 -1.50
C LEU A 232 3.98 19.13 -0.41
N LEU A 233 5.18 18.70 -0.83
CA LEU A 233 6.33 18.54 0.05
C LEU A 233 7.09 19.84 0.16
N PHE A 234 7.65 20.11 1.34
CA PHE A 234 8.53 21.24 1.55
C PHE A 234 9.75 20.87 2.40
N THR A 235 10.82 21.61 2.23
CA THR A 235 12.06 21.56 3.02
C THR A 235 12.21 22.84 3.82
N ASP A 236 13.24 22.94 4.67
CA ASP A 236 13.54 24.19 5.39
C ASP A 236 13.82 25.35 4.41
N ALA A 237 14.42 25.07 3.26
CA ALA A 237 14.67 26.09 2.23
C ALA A 237 13.38 26.63 1.59
N THR A 238 12.34 25.81 1.42
CA THR A 238 11.06 26.21 0.82
C THR A 238 9.97 26.51 1.84
N TRP A 239 10.26 26.42 3.12
CA TRP A 239 9.32 26.76 4.19
C TRP A 239 8.77 28.19 4.13
N PRO A 240 9.58 29.24 3.83
CA PRO A 240 9.05 30.58 3.66
C PRO A 240 7.96 30.72 2.59
N ASP A 241 8.08 29.96 1.48
CA ASP A 241 7.10 29.96 0.39
C ASP A 241 5.75 29.34 0.85
N VAL A 242 5.81 28.29 1.68
CA VAL A 242 4.62 27.68 2.30
C VAL A 242 3.88 28.69 3.17
N LEU A 243 4.61 29.43 4.00
CA LEU A 243 4.03 30.48 4.86
C LEU A 243 3.40 31.61 4.04
N ALA A 244 4.09 32.09 3.02
CA ALA A 244 3.59 33.12 2.12
C ALA A 244 2.30 32.67 1.39
N ARG A 245 2.28 31.43 0.91
CA ARG A 245 1.10 30.83 0.27
C ARG A 245 -0.08 30.71 1.24
N ALA A 246 0.16 30.30 2.48
CA ALA A 246 -0.87 30.20 3.50
C ALA A 246 -1.48 31.55 3.85
N GLN A 247 -0.65 32.61 3.96
CA GLN A 247 -1.10 33.97 4.21
C GLN A 247 -1.93 34.55 3.05
N ALA A 248 -1.53 34.27 1.81
CA ALA A 248 -2.25 34.72 0.60
C ALA A 248 -3.63 34.08 0.44
N GLY A 249 -3.84 32.86 0.98
CA GLY A 249 -5.11 32.10 0.87
C GLY A 249 -6.24 32.62 1.74
N GLY A 250 -6.01 33.50 2.68
CA GLY A 250 -7.02 34.08 3.59
C GLY A 250 -7.60 33.09 4.60
N ALA A 251 -8.45 33.60 5.51
CA ALA A 251 -9.00 32.84 6.65
C ALA A 251 -10.11 31.83 6.27
N SER A 252 -10.66 31.87 5.04
CA SER A 252 -11.82 31.07 4.65
C SER A 252 -11.50 29.60 4.34
N SER A 253 -10.23 29.25 4.11
CA SER A 253 -9.79 27.87 3.88
C SER A 253 -8.37 27.69 4.39
N PRO A 254 -8.19 27.43 5.70
CA PRO A 254 -6.87 27.34 6.30
C PRO A 254 -6.10 26.15 5.73
N ALA A 255 -4.82 26.37 5.41
CA ALA A 255 -3.93 25.28 5.02
C ALA A 255 -3.62 24.39 6.24
N VAL A 256 -3.31 23.12 5.97
CA VAL A 256 -2.90 22.16 7.01
C VAL A 256 -1.43 21.82 6.83
N LEU A 257 -0.68 21.84 7.93
CA LEU A 257 0.71 21.42 8.01
C LEU A 257 0.80 20.05 8.65
N LEU A 258 1.40 19.08 7.95
CA LEU A 258 1.88 17.83 8.53
C LEU A 258 3.38 17.93 8.77
N THR A 259 3.82 17.76 10.00
CA THR A 259 5.25 17.87 10.37
C THR A 259 5.63 16.86 11.44
N HIS A 260 6.85 16.36 11.39
CA HIS A 260 7.47 15.50 12.41
C HIS A 260 8.45 16.26 13.31
N ARG A 261 8.59 17.57 13.08
CA ARG A 261 9.46 18.47 13.82
C ARG A 261 8.65 19.61 14.45
N PRO A 262 9.09 20.19 15.59
CA PRO A 262 8.47 21.38 16.14
C PRO A 262 8.51 22.53 15.12
N ARG A 263 7.36 23.10 14.79
CA ARG A 263 7.24 24.26 13.90
C ARG A 263 6.21 25.23 14.44
N THR A 264 6.47 26.52 14.25
CA THR A 264 5.50 27.58 14.47
C THR A 264 4.97 28.03 13.11
N ALA A 265 3.67 27.94 12.91
CA ALA A 265 3.03 28.24 11.64
C ALA A 265 1.73 29.03 11.88
N PRO A 266 1.80 30.36 12.10
CA PRO A 266 0.61 31.18 12.26
C PRO A 266 -0.32 31.06 11.06
N GLY A 267 -1.62 30.81 11.32
CA GLY A 267 -2.62 30.66 10.26
C GLY A 267 -2.72 29.24 9.63
N LEU A 268 -1.86 28.30 10.02
CA LEU A 268 -1.99 26.91 9.61
C LEU A 268 -2.50 26.02 10.77
N ARG A 269 -3.32 25.04 10.44
CA ARG A 269 -3.63 23.94 11.37
C ARG A 269 -2.48 22.93 11.34
N ILE A 270 -1.85 22.70 12.48
CA ILE A 270 -0.71 21.77 12.58
C ILE A 270 -1.19 20.39 13.02
N LEU A 271 -0.77 19.36 12.30
CA LEU A 271 -0.88 17.94 12.66
C LEU A 271 0.54 17.41 12.82
N THR A 272 0.90 17.03 14.04
CA THR A 272 2.24 16.51 14.34
C THR A 272 2.25 14.99 14.16
N LEU A 273 3.19 14.51 13.36
CA LEU A 273 3.51 13.11 13.18
C LEU A 273 4.65 12.70 14.12
N PRO A 274 4.74 11.43 14.53
CA PRO A 274 5.91 10.93 15.27
C PRO A 274 7.21 11.14 14.48
N ALA A 275 8.33 11.36 15.18
CA ALA A 275 9.65 11.45 14.54
C ALA A 275 10.30 10.08 14.30
N ASP A 276 9.81 9.04 14.96
CA ASP A 276 10.25 7.65 14.79
C ASP A 276 9.67 7.04 13.51
N ALA A 277 10.51 6.36 12.71
CA ALA A 277 10.13 5.87 11.39
C ALA A 277 8.93 4.91 11.40
N PRO A 278 8.87 3.84 12.23
CA PRO A 278 7.72 2.95 12.35
C PRO A 278 6.45 3.69 12.76
N ALA A 279 6.51 4.53 13.78
CA ALA A 279 5.36 5.26 14.28
C ALA A 279 4.86 6.32 13.27
N TYR A 280 5.78 6.97 12.53
CA TYR A 280 5.43 7.87 11.43
C TYR A 280 4.66 7.13 10.33
N ALA A 281 5.18 5.99 9.86
CA ALA A 281 4.54 5.19 8.83
C ALA A 281 3.14 4.74 9.23
N ALA A 282 2.96 4.28 10.47
CA ALA A 282 1.68 3.87 11.02
C ALA A 282 0.65 5.03 11.07
N ALA A 283 1.10 6.26 11.34
CA ALA A 283 0.25 7.44 11.48
C ALA A 283 -0.05 8.15 10.13
N LEU A 284 0.79 7.97 9.10
CA LEU A 284 0.81 8.78 7.88
C LEU A 284 -0.57 8.90 7.21
N TYR A 285 -1.20 7.78 6.89
CA TYR A 285 -2.47 7.81 6.15
C TYR A 285 -3.63 8.34 6.99
N SER A 286 -3.63 8.08 8.31
CA SER A 286 -4.61 8.69 9.21
C SER A 286 -4.45 10.20 9.28
N ALA A 287 -3.22 10.71 9.33
CA ALA A 287 -2.94 12.14 9.33
C ALA A 287 -3.32 12.81 8.00
N LEU A 288 -3.02 12.18 6.85
CA LEU A 288 -3.45 12.67 5.53
C LEU A 288 -4.99 12.76 5.43
N ARG A 289 -5.70 11.74 5.91
CA ARG A 289 -7.17 11.74 5.94
C ARG A 289 -7.73 12.80 6.89
N GLN A 290 -7.11 12.99 8.06
CA GLN A 290 -7.52 14.02 9.01
C GLN A 290 -7.28 15.43 8.43
N ALA A 291 -6.18 15.62 7.71
CA ALA A 291 -5.90 16.87 7.01
C ALA A 291 -6.92 17.15 5.93
N ASP A 292 -7.22 16.15 5.11
CA ASP A 292 -8.15 16.24 3.98
C ASP A 292 -9.60 16.49 4.43
N ALA A 293 -10.02 15.90 5.57
CA ALA A 293 -11.33 16.11 6.17
C ALA A 293 -11.60 17.56 6.58
N ALA A 294 -10.55 18.34 6.84
CA ALA A 294 -10.65 19.78 7.10
C ALA A 294 -10.95 20.60 5.84
N ARG A 295 -10.95 20.00 4.65
CA ARG A 295 -11.11 20.65 3.33
C ARG A 295 -10.19 21.88 3.18
N PRO A 296 -8.87 21.70 3.37
CA PRO A 296 -7.94 22.80 3.34
C PRO A 296 -7.73 23.32 1.91
N ALA A 297 -7.24 24.56 1.78
CA ALA A 297 -6.76 25.07 0.48
C ALA A 297 -5.61 24.23 -0.06
N PHE A 298 -4.74 23.75 0.82
CA PHE A 298 -3.68 22.80 0.51
C PHE A 298 -3.15 22.13 1.80
N ILE A 299 -2.45 21.02 1.61
CA ILE A 299 -1.74 20.29 2.68
C ILE A 299 -0.24 20.44 2.43
N ALA A 300 0.47 21.10 3.34
CA ALA A 300 1.93 21.15 3.33
C ALA A 300 2.49 20.00 4.18
N ILE A 301 3.42 19.24 3.62
CA ILE A 301 4.00 18.06 4.28
C ILE A 301 5.50 18.27 4.43
N ASP A 302 5.98 18.24 5.67
CA ASP A 302 7.41 18.32 5.96
C ASP A 302 8.14 17.10 5.38
N THR A 303 9.18 17.34 4.59
CA THR A 303 9.97 16.27 3.96
C THR A 303 10.52 15.34 5.04
N PRO A 304 10.32 14.02 4.91
CA PRO A 304 10.83 13.05 5.88
C PRO A 304 12.37 13.03 5.90
N PRO A 305 12.99 12.45 6.94
CA PRO A 305 14.44 12.25 6.98
C PRO A 305 14.96 11.54 5.73
N ASP A 306 16.18 11.89 5.31
CA ASP A 306 16.83 11.26 4.16
C ASP A 306 17.08 9.77 4.45
N PRO A 307 16.53 8.84 3.64
CA PRO A 307 16.80 7.41 3.79
C PRO A 307 18.29 7.03 3.64
N ALA A 308 19.10 7.89 3.01
CA ALA A 308 20.53 7.69 2.83
C ALA A 308 21.38 8.18 4.02
N ASP A 309 20.76 8.74 5.06
CA ASP A 309 21.47 9.16 6.27
C ASP A 309 22.15 7.95 6.94
N ALA A 310 23.47 8.00 7.01
CA ALA A 310 24.30 6.93 7.55
C ALA A 310 24.10 6.67 9.07
N SER A 311 23.45 7.58 9.78
CA SER A 311 23.09 7.41 11.20
C SER A 311 21.87 6.51 11.41
N LEU A 312 21.07 6.26 10.37
CA LEU A 312 19.89 5.41 10.45
C LEU A 312 20.26 3.92 10.47
N SER A 313 19.53 3.13 11.24
CA SER A 313 19.56 1.69 11.07
C SER A 313 19.04 1.30 9.68
N PRO A 314 19.49 0.16 9.10
CA PRO A 314 18.97 -0.32 7.81
C PRO A 314 17.45 -0.48 7.78
N GLU A 315 16.82 -0.80 8.91
CA GLU A 315 15.38 -0.91 9.07
C GLU A 315 14.71 0.46 8.96
N HIS A 316 15.16 1.46 9.72
CA HIS A 316 14.61 2.81 9.67
C HIS A 316 14.83 3.46 8.29
N ALA A 317 15.99 3.26 7.68
CA ALA A 317 16.28 3.70 6.32
C ALA A 317 15.27 3.13 5.30
N ALA A 318 14.92 1.84 5.42
CA ALA A 318 13.93 1.20 4.56
C ALA A 318 12.53 1.80 4.74
N ILE A 319 12.12 2.07 5.98
CA ILE A 319 10.82 2.68 6.29
C ILE A 319 10.76 4.11 5.74
N TRP A 320 11.80 4.93 5.97
CA TRP A 320 11.85 6.29 5.44
C TRP A 320 11.83 6.33 3.91
N LEU A 321 12.51 5.37 3.26
CA LEU A 321 12.44 5.20 1.80
C LEU A 321 11.00 4.92 1.33
N ALA A 322 10.30 4.03 2.03
CA ALA A 322 8.92 3.71 1.71
C ALA A 322 7.98 4.90 1.94
N VAL A 323 8.15 5.63 3.04
CA VAL A 323 7.42 6.87 3.33
C VAL A 323 7.66 7.92 2.25
N ALA A 324 8.92 8.14 1.86
CA ALA A 324 9.29 9.09 0.82
C ALA A 324 8.64 8.75 -0.53
N ASP A 325 8.63 7.46 -0.94
CA ASP A 325 7.92 7.00 -2.14
C ASP A 325 6.41 7.31 -2.08
N ARG A 326 5.76 7.06 -0.93
CA ARG A 326 4.32 7.35 -0.74
C ARG A 326 4.02 8.83 -0.82
N LEU A 327 4.83 9.66 -0.18
CA LEU A 327 4.66 11.11 -0.17
C LEU A 327 4.92 11.73 -1.55
N ALA A 328 5.95 11.27 -2.26
CA ALA A 328 6.20 11.70 -3.63
C ALA A 328 4.99 11.45 -4.55
N ARG A 329 4.35 10.27 -4.44
CA ARG A 329 3.15 9.94 -5.22
C ARG A 329 1.90 10.69 -4.73
N ALA A 330 1.77 10.94 -3.43
CA ALA A 330 0.65 11.68 -2.85
C ALA A 330 0.64 13.16 -3.25
N THR A 331 1.82 13.71 -3.54
CA THR A 331 2.02 15.11 -3.93
C THR A 331 2.26 15.30 -5.43
N ALA A 332 2.30 14.22 -6.21
CA ALA A 332 2.45 14.29 -7.66
C ALA A 332 1.23 14.96 -8.33
N PRO A 333 1.41 15.74 -9.41
CA PRO A 333 0.31 16.28 -10.20
C PRO A 333 -0.65 15.17 -10.66
N ARG A 334 -1.96 15.49 -10.66
CA ARG A 334 -3.03 14.60 -11.12
C ARG A 334 -3.34 14.81 -12.60
#